data_8a9d7bff0a99d29c4e0d6ea9dfa4c9ff
#
_entry.id   8a9d7bff0a99d29c4e0d6ea9dfa4c9ff
#
_cell.length_a   1.000
_cell.length_b   1.000
_cell.length_c   1.000
_cell.angle_alpha   90.00
_cell.angle_beta   90.00
_cell.angle_gamma   90.00
#
_symmetry.space_group_name_H-M   'P 1'
#
loop_
_entity.id
_entity.type
_entity.pdbx_description
1 polymer ?
#
loop_
_entity_poly.entity_id
_entity_poly.type
_entity_poly.pdbx_seq_one_letter_code
_entity_poly.pdbx_strand_id
1 'polypeptide(L)'
;MKNRINNSGDKLRAVEIAITEIVNGTEESTAGGIRPDLEPYGGTGDVTFIWGDKKKGLYHIGYRRGPDVVGNVIKAVIRGEIIRNSDVKKTVTLSDNGYEAVLSLDLHGTNQTWLLTGWKENAPDADGEVSTQSDATQTEPTFSRSDLGAGTSKILSELAREVNNNT
;
A
#
# COMPACT_ATOMS: atom_id res chain seq x y z
N MET A 1 23.36 16.32 -5.89
CA MET A 1 22.76 16.69 -6.42
C MET A 1 21.88 16.10 -7.28
N LYS A 2 22.23 15.46 -8.11
CA LYS A 2 21.44 14.85 -8.88
C LYS A 2 20.63 13.89 -8.17
N ASN A 3 20.97 13.43 -7.09
CA ASN A 3 20.23 12.46 -6.40
C ASN A 3 18.89 12.92 -6.05
N ARG A 4 18.72 14.09 -5.57
CA ARG A 4 17.50 14.45 -5.20
C ARG A 4 16.58 14.58 -6.27
N ILE A 5 16.97 14.92 -7.39
CA ILE A 5 16.16 15.10 -8.46
C ILE A 5 15.41 13.88 -8.82
N ASN A 6 15.98 12.75 -8.69
CA ASN A 6 15.35 11.56 -9.06
C ASN A 6 14.61 10.83 -7.98
N ASN A 7 14.49 11.41 -6.83
CA ASN A 7 13.85 10.71 -5.76
C ASN A 7 12.46 10.24 -6.09
N SER A 8 11.63 11.03 -6.71
CA SER A 8 10.29 10.59 -7.02
C SER A 8 10.30 9.45 -8.01
N GLY A 9 11.10 9.56 -9.03
CA GLY A 9 11.19 8.50 -10.02
C GLY A 9 11.76 7.24 -9.43
N ASP A 10 12.74 7.37 -8.53
CA ASP A 10 13.35 6.21 -7.92
C ASP A 10 12.35 5.52 -6.99
N LYS A 11 11.51 6.29 -6.28
CA LYS A 11 10.53 5.69 -5.41
C LYS A 11 9.52 4.89 -6.23
N LEU A 12 9.08 5.45 -7.36
CA LEU A 12 8.12 4.75 -8.19
C LEU A 12 8.71 3.47 -8.73
N ARG A 13 9.99 3.51 -9.15
CA ARG A 13 10.61 2.34 -9.68
C ARG A 13 10.74 1.27 -8.62
N ALA A 14 11.12 1.65 -7.40
CA ALA A 14 11.29 0.69 -6.33
C ALA A 14 9.96 0.01 -6.02
N VAL A 15 8.87 0.78 -6.00
CA VAL A 15 7.57 0.21 -5.74
C VAL A 15 7.12 -0.67 -6.90
N GLU A 16 7.39 -0.24 -8.13
CA GLU A 16 7.02 -1.01 -9.30
C GLU A 16 7.69 -2.36 -9.28
N ILE A 17 8.96 -2.40 -8.95
CA ILE A 17 9.69 -3.65 -8.91
C ILE A 17 9.13 -4.55 -7.82
N ALA A 18 8.87 -3.99 -6.63
CA ALA A 18 8.37 -4.77 -5.53
C ALA A 18 7.00 -5.37 -5.85
N ILE A 19 6.11 -4.56 -6.42
CA ILE A 19 4.78 -5.03 -6.75
C ILE A 19 4.85 -6.09 -7.85
N THR A 20 5.73 -5.89 -8.84
CA THR A 20 5.88 -6.85 -9.92
C THR A 20 6.32 -8.21 -9.38
N GLU A 21 7.20 -8.22 -8.39
CA GLU A 21 7.63 -9.48 -7.82
C GLU A 21 6.47 -10.18 -7.12
N ILE A 22 5.63 -9.43 -6.43
CA ILE A 22 4.49 -10.03 -5.77
C ILE A 22 3.47 -10.53 -6.80
N VAL A 23 3.25 -9.79 -7.87
CA VAL A 23 2.36 -10.22 -8.92
C VAL A 23 2.87 -11.54 -9.51
N ASN A 24 4.18 -11.69 -9.59
CA ASN A 24 4.77 -12.90 -10.14
C ASN A 24 4.92 -14.04 -9.15
N GLY A 25 4.47 -13.87 -7.94
CA GLY A 25 4.39 -15.00 -7.03
C GLY A 25 5.11 -14.92 -5.69
N THR A 26 5.88 -13.87 -5.45
CA THR A 26 6.56 -13.79 -4.17
C THR A 26 5.57 -13.37 -3.11
N GLU A 27 5.79 -13.78 -1.88
CA GLU A 27 4.92 -13.42 -0.79
C GLU A 27 5.22 -12.03 -0.27
N GLU A 28 6.42 -11.56 -0.38
CA GLU A 28 6.76 -10.22 0.04
C GLU A 28 7.90 -9.66 -0.76
N SER A 29 7.97 -8.37 -0.87
CA SER A 29 9.06 -7.70 -1.54
C SER A 29 9.19 -6.29 -0.99
N THR A 30 10.40 -5.79 -0.86
CA THR A 30 10.67 -4.52 -0.22
C THR A 30 11.06 -3.45 -1.22
N ALA A 31 10.41 -2.29 -1.10
CA ALA A 31 10.78 -1.13 -1.89
C ALA A 31 11.72 -0.31 -1.04
N GLY A 32 12.97 -0.25 -1.42
CA GLY A 32 13.99 0.35 -0.60
C GLY A 32 14.01 1.85 -0.62
N GLY A 33 14.19 2.45 0.52
CA GLY A 33 14.43 3.89 0.62
C GLY A 33 13.29 4.80 0.26
N ILE A 34 12.06 4.32 0.24
CA ILE A 34 10.97 5.17 -0.25
C ILE A 34 10.37 6.05 0.85
N ARG A 35 10.57 5.71 2.11
CA ARG A 35 9.97 6.53 3.19
C ARG A 35 10.95 6.75 4.33
N PRO A 36 12.09 7.43 4.07
CA PRO A 36 13.03 7.69 5.15
C PRO A 36 12.42 8.54 6.26
N ASP A 37 11.34 9.27 5.97
CA ASP A 37 10.68 10.09 6.95
C ASP A 37 9.97 9.27 8.03
N LEU A 38 9.92 7.95 7.89
CA LEU A 38 9.32 7.13 8.92
C LEU A 38 10.32 6.78 10.01
N GLU A 39 11.59 7.01 9.77
CA GLU A 39 12.60 6.66 10.77
C GLU A 39 12.39 7.33 12.13
N PRO A 40 12.02 8.58 12.20
CA PRO A 40 11.78 9.20 13.50
C PRO A 40 10.63 8.55 14.28
N TYR A 41 9.76 7.82 13.60
CA TYR A 41 8.64 7.17 14.26
C TYR A 41 8.97 5.73 14.60
N GLY A 42 10.18 5.30 14.36
CA GLY A 42 10.58 3.93 14.67
C GLY A 42 10.54 3.00 13.48
N GLY A 43 10.25 3.52 12.30
CA GLY A 43 10.18 2.69 11.10
C GLY A 43 11.51 2.59 10.40
N THR A 44 11.53 1.83 9.32
CA THR A 44 12.69 1.80 8.47
C THR A 44 12.37 2.69 7.28
N GLY A 45 13.34 3.11 6.55
CA GLY A 45 13.10 3.91 5.36
C GLY A 45 12.57 3.10 4.21
N ASP A 46 12.65 1.78 4.31
CA ASP A 46 12.18 0.88 3.28
C ASP A 46 10.76 0.44 3.65
N VAL A 47 9.95 0.14 2.67
CA VAL A 47 8.61 -0.36 2.94
C VAL A 47 8.44 -1.71 2.26
N THR A 48 8.01 -2.70 2.99
CA THR A 48 7.79 -4.03 2.46
C THR A 48 6.32 -4.18 2.11
N PHE A 49 6.06 -4.76 0.95
CA PHE A 49 4.70 -5.09 0.56
C PHE A 49 4.56 -6.58 0.73
N ILE A 50 3.44 -7.03 1.31
CA ILE A 50 3.21 -8.42 1.56
C ILE A 50 1.92 -8.81 0.88
N TRP A 51 1.90 -9.96 0.22
CA TRP A 51 0.67 -10.42 -0.41
C TRP A 51 -0.36 -10.67 0.69
N GLY A 52 0.03 -11.41 1.69
CA GLY A 52 -0.80 -11.58 2.88
C GLY A 52 -2.00 -12.48 2.73
N ASP A 53 -3.05 -12.18 3.48
CA ASP A 53 -4.20 -13.02 3.52
C ASP A 53 -5.43 -12.15 3.77
N LYS A 54 -6.53 -12.70 4.23
CA LYS A 54 -7.74 -11.93 4.40
C LYS A 54 -7.65 -10.92 5.53
N LYS A 55 -6.63 -11.01 6.36
CA LYS A 55 -6.50 -10.14 7.50
C LYS A 55 -5.45 -9.06 7.36
N LYS A 56 -4.52 -9.22 6.48
CA LYS A 56 -3.44 -8.23 6.34
C LYS A 56 -2.81 -8.27 4.97
N GLY A 57 -2.20 -7.18 4.60
CA GLY A 57 -1.44 -7.09 3.36
C GLY A 57 -2.28 -6.75 2.16
N LEU A 58 -1.69 -6.90 0.98
CA LEU A 58 -2.34 -6.49 -0.25
C LEU A 58 -3.61 -7.27 -0.53
N TYR A 59 -3.57 -8.57 -0.30
CA TYR A 59 -4.72 -9.39 -0.56
C TYR A 59 -5.89 -8.94 0.32
N HIS A 60 -5.63 -8.63 1.59
CA HIS A 60 -6.65 -8.17 2.51
C HIS A 60 -7.32 -6.91 1.95
N ILE A 61 -6.54 -5.95 1.50
CA ILE A 61 -7.08 -4.69 1.02
C ILE A 61 -7.92 -4.92 -0.22
N GLY A 62 -7.42 -5.70 -1.15
CA GLY A 62 -8.14 -5.98 -2.40
C GLY A 62 -9.39 -6.79 -2.17
N TYR A 63 -9.29 -7.79 -1.29
CA TYR A 63 -10.39 -8.67 -1.02
C TYR A 63 -11.53 -7.90 -0.35
N ARG A 64 -11.21 -7.05 0.60
CA ARG A 64 -12.21 -6.33 1.32
C ARG A 64 -12.69 -5.07 0.62
N ARG A 65 -11.85 -4.38 -0.09
CA ARG A 65 -12.17 -3.06 -0.59
C ARG A 65 -12.05 -2.88 -2.10
N GLY A 66 -11.51 -3.86 -2.79
CA GLY A 66 -11.43 -3.82 -4.26
C GLY A 66 -10.10 -3.36 -4.79
N PRO A 67 -9.81 -3.70 -6.04
CA PRO A 67 -8.52 -3.39 -6.65
C PRO A 67 -8.23 -1.91 -6.76
N ASP A 68 -9.26 -1.09 -6.96
CA ASP A 68 -9.02 0.35 -7.11
C ASP A 68 -8.53 0.92 -5.80
N VAL A 69 -9.01 0.43 -4.67
CA VAL A 69 -8.57 0.92 -3.39
C VAL A 69 -7.13 0.51 -3.16
N VAL A 70 -6.74 -0.70 -3.56
CA VAL A 70 -5.36 -1.15 -3.39
C VAL A 70 -4.41 -0.21 -4.07
N GLY A 71 -4.69 0.16 -5.32
CA GLY A 71 -3.80 1.05 -6.07
C GLY A 71 -3.65 2.40 -5.39
N ASN A 72 -4.77 2.94 -4.90
CA ASN A 72 -4.71 4.25 -4.25
C ASN A 72 -4.06 4.18 -2.87
N VAL A 73 -4.17 3.06 -2.18
CA VAL A 73 -3.48 2.87 -0.92
C VAL A 73 -1.97 2.79 -1.17
N ILE A 74 -1.55 2.13 -2.24
CA ILE A 74 -0.13 2.09 -2.58
C ILE A 74 0.38 3.50 -2.89
N LYS A 75 -0.44 4.30 -3.54
CA LYS A 75 -0.05 5.67 -3.81
C LYS A 75 0.13 6.42 -2.50
N ALA A 76 -0.71 6.18 -1.51
CA ALA A 76 -0.55 6.82 -0.21
C ALA A 76 0.74 6.36 0.46
N VAL A 77 1.13 5.10 0.25
CA VAL A 77 2.41 4.63 0.79
C VAL A 77 3.56 5.41 0.19
N ILE A 78 3.47 5.73 -1.11
CA ILE A 78 4.55 6.41 -1.77
C ILE A 78 4.64 7.87 -1.38
N ARG A 79 3.53 8.55 -1.33
CA ARG A 79 3.59 9.99 -1.10
C ARG A 79 2.62 10.54 -0.07
N GLY A 80 1.97 9.72 0.69
CA GLY A 80 1.00 10.21 1.66
C GLY A 80 1.65 10.93 2.83
N GLU A 81 0.89 11.80 3.48
CA GLU A 81 1.40 12.49 4.63
C GLU A 81 1.14 11.65 5.85
N ILE A 82 2.02 11.73 6.83
CA ILE A 82 1.85 11.00 8.08
C ILE A 82 0.80 11.75 8.88
N ILE A 83 -0.34 11.13 9.13
CA ILE A 83 -1.41 11.80 9.87
C ILE A 83 -1.60 11.24 11.27
N ARG A 84 -1.07 10.07 11.55
CA ARG A 84 -1.18 9.48 12.87
C ARG A 84 -0.10 8.46 13.08
N ASN A 85 0.25 8.22 14.31
CA ASN A 85 1.13 7.11 14.61
C ASN A 85 0.75 6.57 15.98
N SER A 86 1.05 5.34 16.26
CA SER A 86 0.77 4.73 17.55
C SER A 86 2.00 3.99 18.03
N ASP A 87 2.54 4.39 19.17
CA ASP A 87 3.69 3.72 19.72
C ASP A 87 3.27 2.37 20.26
N VAL A 88 2.07 2.26 20.78
CA VAL A 88 1.62 1.01 21.34
C VAL A 88 1.41 -0.04 20.28
N LYS A 89 0.76 0.34 19.17
CA LYS A 89 0.53 -0.61 18.13
C LYS A 89 1.67 -0.66 17.12
N LYS A 90 2.60 0.25 17.23
CA LYS A 90 3.73 0.35 16.33
C LYS A 90 3.26 0.50 14.91
N THR A 91 2.41 1.49 14.67
CA THR A 91 1.89 1.76 13.34
C THR A 91 1.99 3.23 12.99
N VAL A 92 2.02 3.50 11.70
CA VAL A 92 1.99 4.86 11.18
C VAL A 92 0.92 4.87 10.10
N THR A 93 0.09 5.91 10.07
CA THR A 93 -0.95 6.03 9.07
C THR A 93 -0.62 7.18 8.13
N LEU A 94 -0.70 6.91 6.83
CA LEU A 94 -0.43 7.89 5.80
C LEU A 94 -1.73 8.21 5.07
N SER A 95 -1.87 9.42 4.59
CA SER A 95 -3.07 9.81 3.86
C SER A 95 -2.71 10.52 2.56
N ASP A 96 -3.39 10.20 1.48
CA ASP A 96 -3.18 10.86 0.21
C ASP A 96 -4.49 10.84 -0.57
N ASN A 97 -4.96 12.00 -0.94
CA ASN A 97 -6.10 12.12 -1.82
C ASN A 97 -7.32 11.30 -1.40
N GLY A 98 -7.60 11.27 -0.12
CA GLY A 98 -8.78 10.58 0.37
C GLY A 98 -8.59 9.11 0.66
N TYR A 99 -7.37 8.62 0.60
CA TYR A 99 -7.10 7.23 0.93
C TYR A 99 -6.09 7.16 2.06
N GLU A 100 -6.21 6.17 2.91
CA GLU A 100 -5.28 6.00 4.02
C GLU A 100 -4.58 4.67 3.92
N ALA A 101 -3.31 4.66 4.29
CA ALA A 101 -2.52 3.44 4.33
C ALA A 101 -1.96 3.31 5.72
N VAL A 102 -2.08 2.14 6.33
CA VAL A 102 -1.53 1.90 7.66
C VAL A 102 -0.32 1.00 7.51
N LEU A 103 0.82 1.47 7.99
CA LEU A 103 2.04 0.71 7.95
C LEU A 103 2.34 0.20 9.34
N SER A 104 2.72 -1.06 9.45
CA SER A 104 3.17 -1.61 10.71
C SER A 104 4.68 -1.46 10.73
N LEU A 105 5.23 -1.18 11.90
CA LEU A 105 6.67 -1.01 12.04
C LEU A 105 7.35 -2.26 12.54
N ASP A 106 6.57 -3.32 12.74
CA ASP A 106 7.11 -4.56 13.26
C ASP A 106 6.59 -5.74 12.45
N LEU A 107 7.47 -6.63 12.06
CA LEU A 107 7.08 -7.82 11.34
C LEU A 107 7.72 -8.99 12.07
N HIS A 108 6.91 -9.80 12.73
CA HIS A 108 7.39 -10.98 13.46
C HIS A 108 8.51 -10.64 14.46
N GLY A 109 8.39 -9.50 15.13
CA GLY A 109 9.37 -9.10 16.12
C GLY A 109 10.59 -8.40 15.55
N THR A 110 10.60 -8.17 14.25
CA THR A 110 11.71 -7.50 13.61
C THR A 110 11.28 -6.09 13.23
N ASN A 111 12.17 -5.13 13.38
CA ASN A 111 11.87 -3.77 13.01
C ASN A 111 11.83 -3.70 11.49
N GLN A 112 10.65 -3.77 10.91
CA GLN A 112 10.51 -3.76 9.47
C GLN A 112 9.18 -3.12 9.15
N THR A 113 9.17 -2.11 8.31
CA THR A 113 7.96 -1.37 7.96
C THR A 113 7.26 -2.06 6.80
N TRP A 114 5.99 -2.36 6.97
CA TRP A 114 5.27 -3.03 5.91
C TRP A 114 3.82 -2.57 5.83
N LEU A 115 3.20 -2.70 4.67
CA LEU A 115 1.83 -2.25 4.47
C LEU A 115 0.88 -3.25 5.07
N LEU A 116 0.20 -2.85 6.12
CA LEU A 116 -0.71 -3.70 6.85
C LEU A 116 -2.12 -3.66 6.25
N THR A 117 -2.66 -2.49 6.06
CA THR A 117 -4.01 -2.34 5.53
C THR A 117 -4.19 -0.93 4.98
N GLY A 118 -5.34 -0.65 4.43
CA GLY A 118 -5.64 0.68 3.93
C GLY A 118 -7.08 0.76 3.49
N TRP A 119 -7.59 1.94 3.28
CA TRP A 119 -8.98 2.15 2.90
C TRP A 119 -9.20 3.52 2.29
N LYS A 120 -10.39 3.74 1.80
CA LYS A 120 -10.77 5.02 1.28
C LYS A 120 -11.46 5.76 2.42
N GLU A 121 -11.05 6.98 2.67
CA GLU A 121 -11.61 7.75 3.77
C GLU A 121 -13.10 7.95 3.56
N ASN A 122 -13.83 7.91 4.65
CA ASN A 122 -15.25 8.13 4.61
C ASN A 122 -16.05 7.06 3.89
N ALA A 123 -15.43 5.98 3.51
CA ALA A 123 -16.17 4.90 2.89
C ALA A 123 -16.85 4.11 3.98
N PRO A 124 -17.99 3.55 3.71
CA PRO A 124 -18.65 2.71 4.69
C PRO A 124 -17.77 1.54 5.00
N ASP A 125 -17.81 1.07 6.21
CA ASP A 125 -17.01 -0.05 6.58
C ASP A 125 -17.56 -1.25 5.85
N ALA A 126 -16.78 -1.80 5.00
CA ALA A 126 -17.21 -2.90 4.23
C ALA A 126 -17.63 -4.04 5.06
N ASP A 127 -17.04 -4.17 6.20
CA ASP A 127 -17.37 -5.24 7.00
C ASP A 127 -18.79 -5.28 7.27
N GLY A 128 -19.27 -4.25 7.65
CA GLY A 128 -20.54 -4.19 8.07
C GLY A 128 -21.51 -4.59 7.08
N GLU A 129 -21.54 -4.08 6.05
CA GLU A 129 -22.47 -4.38 5.20
C GLU A 129 -22.30 -5.41 4.38
N VAL A 130 -21.30 -5.60 3.95
CA VAL A 130 -21.12 -6.58 3.09
C VAL A 130 -21.66 -7.81 3.52
N SER A 131 -21.49 -8.03 4.69
CA SER A 131 -21.84 -9.28 5.13
C SER A 131 -23.18 -9.62 4.73
N THR A 132 -23.90 -8.76 4.65
CA THR A 132 -25.12 -9.10 4.38
C THR A 132 -25.29 -9.60 3.16
N GLN A 133 -25.28 -9.29 2.57
CA GLN A 133 -25.59 -9.72 1.45
C GLN A 133 -24.92 -10.42 0.73
N SER A 134 -24.52 -10.45 0.68
CA SER A 134 -24.03 -11.08 -0.09
C SER A 134 -23.95 -12.13 -0.30
N ASP A 135 -24.18 -12.30 0.00
CA ASP A 135 -24.12 -13.22 -0.24
C ASP A 135 -24.35 -13.84 -1.03
N ALA A 136 -24.50 -13.48 -0.83
CA ALA A 136 -24.94 -14.03 -1.37
C ALA A 136 -24.68 -14.77 -2.27
N THR A 137 -24.56 -14.93 -2.27
CA THR A 137 -24.60 -15.66 -3.04
C THR A 137 -23.71 -16.04 -3.78
N GLN A 138 -23.40 -15.85 -3.99
CA GLN A 138 -22.72 -16.27 -4.81
C GLN A 138 -21.43 -16.16 -4.84
N THR A 139 -20.85 -15.54 -5.43
CA THR A 139 -19.48 -15.51 -5.55
C THR A 139 -18.95 -14.65 -4.56
N GLU A 140 -18.03 -15.08 -3.78
CA GLU A 140 -17.34 -14.26 -2.93
C GLU A 140 -16.49 -13.39 -3.70
N PRO A 141 -16.22 -12.19 -3.28
CA PRO A 141 -15.27 -11.32 -3.96
C PRO A 141 -13.94 -11.97 -3.92
N THR A 142 -13.18 -11.83 -4.94
CA THR A 142 -11.85 -12.38 -4.96
C THR A 142 -10.90 -11.30 -5.41
N PHE A 143 -9.65 -11.45 -5.07
CA PHE A 143 -8.63 -10.50 -5.49
C PHE A 143 -7.42 -11.33 -5.85
N SER A 144 -7.00 -11.29 -7.09
CA SER A 144 -5.89 -12.09 -7.54
C SER A 144 -4.64 -11.27 -7.70
N ARG A 145 -3.53 -11.91 -7.88
CA ARG A 145 -2.27 -11.21 -8.13
C ARG A 145 -2.36 -10.44 -9.45
N SER A 146 -3.11 -10.94 -10.42
CA SER A 146 -3.30 -10.21 -11.66
C SER A 146 -4.08 -8.94 -11.41
N ASP A 147 -5.06 -8.98 -10.51
CA ASP A 147 -5.82 -7.80 -10.19
C ASP A 147 -4.93 -6.75 -9.52
N LEU A 148 -4.00 -7.21 -8.70
CA LEU A 148 -3.04 -6.31 -8.06
C LEU A 148 -2.21 -5.63 -9.15
N GLY A 149 -1.74 -6.38 -10.11
CA GLY A 149 -0.91 -5.83 -11.17
C GLY A 149 -1.65 -4.80 -11.99
N ALA A 150 -2.90 -5.10 -12.35
CA ALA A 150 -3.67 -4.17 -13.17
C ALA A 150 -3.96 -2.87 -12.41
N GLY A 151 -4.35 -2.99 -11.16
CA GLY A 151 -4.68 -1.81 -10.38
C GLY A 151 -3.48 -0.92 -10.10
N THR A 152 -2.34 -1.53 -9.77
CA THR A 152 -1.18 -0.74 -9.45
C THR A 152 -0.53 -0.17 -10.69
N SER A 153 -0.59 -0.87 -11.82
CA SER A 153 0.02 -0.39 -13.03
C SER A 153 -0.61 0.95 -13.44
N LYS A 154 -1.93 1.05 -13.31
CA LYS A 154 -2.61 2.26 -13.66
C LYS A 154 -2.17 3.40 -12.75
N ILE A 155 -2.11 3.16 -11.45
CA ILE A 155 -1.73 4.18 -10.49
C ILE A 155 -0.28 4.60 -10.70
N LEU A 156 0.61 3.65 -10.92
CA LEU A 156 2.02 3.98 -11.08
C LEU A 156 2.25 4.77 -12.37
N SER A 157 1.47 4.46 -13.40
CA SER A 157 1.58 5.21 -14.65
C SER A 157 1.13 6.66 -14.44
N GLU A 158 0.08 6.86 -13.64
CA GLU A 158 -0.37 8.20 -13.37
C GLU A 158 0.67 8.97 -12.57
N LEU A 159 1.29 8.32 -11.59
CA LEU A 159 2.32 8.99 -10.80
C LEU A 159 3.54 9.31 -11.63
N ALA A 160 3.90 8.42 -12.54
CA ALA A 160 5.04 8.67 -13.40
C ALA A 160 4.79 9.88 -14.29
N ARG A 161 3.54 10.02 -14.73
CA ARG A 161 3.24 11.15 -15.57
C ARG A 161 3.32 12.43 -14.76
N GLU A 162 2.90 12.42 -13.51
CA GLU A 162 2.99 13.59 -12.67
C GLU A 162 4.44 13.96 -12.42
N VAL A 163 5.29 13.00 -12.22
CA VAL A 163 6.70 13.26 -12.00
C VAL A 163 7.29 13.92 -13.24
N ASN A 164 6.97 13.39 -14.41
CA ASN A 164 7.50 13.97 -15.62
C ASN A 164 6.98 15.36 -15.86
N ASN A 165 5.75 15.65 -15.54
CA ASN A 165 5.22 16.95 -15.76
C ASN A 165 5.78 18.00 -14.82
N ASN A 166 6.33 17.59 -13.72
CA ASN A 166 6.88 18.49 -12.77
C ASN A 166 8.35 18.80 -12.99
N THR A 167 8.96 18.25 -13.97
CA THR A 167 10.37 18.52 -14.20
C THR A 167 10.62 19.54 -15.30
#